data_15e47a29776b6ae857af01aae463ebd6
#
_entry.id   15e47a29776b6ae857af01aae463ebd6
#
_cell.length_a   1.000
_cell.length_b   1.000
_cell.length_c   1.000
_cell.angle_alpha   90.00
_cell.angle_beta   90.00
_cell.angle_gamma   90.00
#
_symmetry.space_group_name_H-M   'P 1'
#
loop_
_entity.id
_entity.type
_entity.pdbx_description
1 polymer ?
#
loop_
_entity_poly.entity_id
_entity_poly.type
_entity_poly.pdbx_seq_one_letter_code
_entity_poly.pdbx_strand_id
1 'polypeptide(L)'
;MRLNKIDSKDVQALSAYLESREAGVDQQMNAKVLDIIEQVRTRKDDALLEYTEKFDHVKLDSLIMSEEEIEAVMSKVDASLIADLKEAAENIACYHEKQLQEGYEIQKEDGVYLGQRVIPLERVGVYVPGGRAAYPSTVLMNVIPAKIAGVKEIVMVTPPSADGSVDPVIAAAAHIAGVTRICKVGGAQAVAALAYGTQSIPRVDKIVGPGNAYVACAKRLVYGKVDIDMIAGPSEILVIADKGADPEYVAADMISQAEHDPMASSILITDDETLVEKVEEALQRQSDALPRQEIIAQSLSNYGTVMVCDTIEECIEKANAIAPEHLELMVQDARSWLPLVRNAGSVFLGYYTCESIGDYFGGCNHVLPTNGTARFASALSCDSFIKKSSYLHYSKEALQRDGGKIMNIAHHESLDGHANAVKVRMKP
;
A
#
# COMPACT_ATOMS: atom_id res chain seq x y z
N MET A 1 30.27 4.04 8.47
CA MET A 1 29.51 2.82 8.16
C MET A 1 29.79 2.48 6.71
N ARG A 2 30.03 1.20 6.36
CA ARG A 2 30.36 0.85 4.96
C ARG A 2 29.17 0.16 4.30
N LEU A 3 28.87 0.57 3.07
CA LEU A 3 27.84 -0.02 2.23
C LEU A 3 28.38 -1.26 1.48
N ASN A 4 27.49 -2.21 1.17
CA ASN A 4 27.84 -3.37 0.34
C ASN A 4 28.00 -2.90 -1.12
N LYS A 5 29.21 -2.98 -1.68
CA LYS A 5 29.47 -2.55 -3.06
C LYS A 5 29.08 -3.66 -4.04
N ILE A 6 28.17 -3.37 -4.95
CA ILE A 6 27.81 -4.23 -6.07
C ILE A 6 28.34 -3.57 -7.34
N ASP A 7 29.07 -4.32 -8.17
CA ASP A 7 29.50 -3.86 -9.50
C ASP A 7 28.25 -3.68 -10.39
N SER A 8 28.07 -2.50 -10.95
CA SER A 8 26.92 -2.20 -11.82
C SER A 8 26.82 -3.13 -13.04
N LYS A 9 27.93 -3.73 -13.45
CA LYS A 9 28.02 -4.68 -14.58
C LYS A 9 27.80 -6.14 -14.15
N ASP A 10 27.79 -6.46 -12.85
CA ASP A 10 27.54 -7.81 -12.34
C ASP A 10 26.05 -8.06 -12.13
N VAL A 11 25.39 -8.55 -13.18
CA VAL A 11 23.96 -8.90 -13.15
C VAL A 11 23.66 -10.02 -12.15
N GLN A 12 24.62 -10.95 -11.94
CA GLN A 12 24.41 -12.07 -11.02
C GLN A 12 24.43 -11.61 -9.56
N ALA A 13 25.36 -10.71 -9.20
CA ALA A 13 25.41 -10.14 -7.87
C ALA A 13 24.13 -9.33 -7.54
N LEU A 14 23.63 -8.56 -8.51
CA LEU A 14 22.37 -7.83 -8.34
C LEU A 14 21.19 -8.80 -8.18
N SER A 15 21.10 -9.87 -9.00
CA SER A 15 20.04 -10.88 -8.87
C SER A 15 20.08 -11.56 -7.49
N ALA A 16 21.26 -11.98 -7.05
CA ALA A 16 21.46 -12.59 -5.73
C ALA A 16 21.04 -11.66 -4.58
N TYR A 17 21.35 -10.37 -4.70
CA TYR A 17 20.90 -9.36 -3.74
C TYR A 17 19.38 -9.26 -3.69
N LEU A 18 18.71 -9.17 -4.83
CA LEU A 18 17.25 -9.08 -4.89
C LEU A 18 16.59 -10.36 -4.35
N GLU A 19 17.10 -11.54 -4.71
CA GLU A 19 16.61 -12.83 -4.19
C GLU A 19 16.77 -12.95 -2.67
N SER A 20 17.85 -12.40 -2.10
CA SER A 20 18.08 -12.42 -0.66
C SER A 20 17.03 -11.63 0.14
N ARG A 21 16.31 -10.74 -0.50
CA ARG A 21 15.26 -9.90 0.08
C ARG A 21 13.86 -10.52 -0.02
N GLU A 22 13.70 -11.54 -0.84
CA GLU A 22 12.40 -12.22 -0.94
C GLU A 22 12.08 -12.93 0.37
N ALA A 23 10.98 -12.54 0.99
CA ALA A 23 10.48 -13.23 2.17
C ALA A 23 9.98 -14.61 1.75
N GLY A 24 10.71 -15.65 2.15
CA GLY A 24 10.30 -17.04 1.95
C GLY A 24 8.94 -17.34 2.60
N VAL A 25 8.22 -18.32 2.05
CA VAL A 25 6.95 -18.78 2.64
C VAL A 25 7.23 -19.55 3.93
N ASP A 26 7.01 -18.95 5.09
CA ASP A 26 7.08 -19.63 6.38
C ASP A 26 5.82 -20.51 6.57
N GLN A 27 6.02 -21.83 6.40
CA GLN A 27 4.94 -22.82 6.55
C GLN A 27 4.40 -22.89 7.99
N GLN A 28 5.24 -22.66 9.00
CA GLN A 28 4.80 -22.68 10.40
C GLN A 28 3.94 -21.46 10.72
N MET A 29 4.33 -20.29 10.20
CA MET A 29 3.53 -19.07 10.31
C MET A 29 2.19 -19.24 9.60
N ASN A 30 2.18 -19.79 8.39
CA ASN A 30 0.94 -20.05 7.65
C ASN A 30 -0.02 -20.94 8.45
N ALA A 31 0.47 -22.03 9.06
CA ALA A 31 -0.37 -22.93 9.86
C ALA A 31 -0.98 -22.21 11.07
N LYS A 32 -0.19 -21.40 11.79
CA LYS A 32 -0.69 -20.59 12.92
C LYS A 32 -1.73 -19.58 12.50
N VAL A 33 -1.50 -18.88 11.38
CA VAL A 33 -2.44 -17.86 10.89
C VAL A 33 -3.74 -18.50 10.38
N LEU A 34 -3.68 -19.66 9.73
CA LEU A 34 -4.87 -20.42 9.32
C LEU A 34 -5.71 -20.83 10.52
N ASP A 35 -5.08 -21.29 11.61
CA ASP A 35 -5.80 -21.61 12.86
C ASP A 35 -6.50 -20.36 13.42
N ILE A 36 -5.80 -19.22 13.51
CA ILE A 36 -6.41 -17.95 13.95
C ILE A 36 -7.62 -17.59 13.07
N ILE A 37 -7.49 -17.67 11.75
CA ILE A 37 -8.56 -17.38 10.81
C ILE A 37 -9.77 -18.29 11.08
N GLU A 38 -9.57 -19.61 11.28
CA GLU A 38 -10.66 -20.55 11.55
C GLU A 38 -11.32 -20.30 12.91
N GLN A 39 -10.54 -19.96 13.95
CA GLN A 39 -11.11 -19.60 15.25
C GLN A 39 -11.98 -18.33 15.16
N VAL A 40 -11.54 -17.28 14.45
CA VAL A 40 -12.34 -16.09 14.26
C VAL A 40 -13.60 -16.38 13.41
N ARG A 41 -13.46 -17.22 12.38
CA ARG A 41 -14.60 -17.61 11.53
C ARG A 41 -15.69 -18.33 12.30
N THR A 42 -15.32 -19.18 13.25
CA THR A 42 -16.27 -20.01 14.02
C THR A 42 -16.77 -19.35 15.30
N ARG A 43 -15.85 -18.71 16.07
CA ARG A 43 -16.13 -18.17 17.41
C ARG A 43 -16.39 -16.64 17.41
N LYS A 44 -16.10 -15.96 16.28
CA LYS A 44 -16.43 -14.54 16.09
C LYS A 44 -15.78 -13.62 17.15
N ASP A 45 -16.60 -12.75 17.80
CA ASP A 45 -16.13 -11.79 18.81
C ASP A 45 -15.45 -12.45 20.00
N ASP A 46 -15.89 -13.65 20.41
CA ASP A 46 -15.25 -14.39 21.51
C ASP A 46 -13.79 -14.71 21.21
N ALA A 47 -13.48 -15.09 19.96
CA ALA A 47 -12.11 -15.32 19.55
C ALA A 47 -11.30 -14.01 19.51
N LEU A 48 -11.90 -12.91 19.07
CA LEU A 48 -11.23 -11.60 19.03
C LEU A 48 -10.86 -11.11 20.44
N LEU A 49 -11.77 -11.20 21.39
CA LEU A 49 -11.54 -10.82 22.78
C LEU A 49 -10.44 -11.66 23.42
N GLU A 50 -10.49 -13.00 23.22
CA GLU A 50 -9.45 -13.92 23.72
C GLU A 50 -8.07 -13.63 23.11
N TYR A 51 -7.99 -13.39 21.80
CA TYR A 51 -6.72 -13.08 21.14
C TYR A 51 -6.19 -11.70 21.54
N THR A 52 -7.05 -10.70 21.74
CA THR A 52 -6.64 -9.39 22.24
C THR A 52 -6.08 -9.52 23.66
N GLU A 53 -6.73 -10.26 24.55
CA GLU A 53 -6.18 -10.52 25.91
C GLU A 53 -4.84 -11.27 25.84
N LYS A 54 -4.72 -12.25 24.94
CA LYS A 54 -3.52 -13.09 24.79
C LYS A 54 -2.32 -12.35 24.20
N PHE A 55 -2.54 -11.53 23.14
CA PHE A 55 -1.46 -10.94 22.35
C PHE A 55 -1.16 -9.49 22.72
N ASP A 56 -2.21 -8.72 23.04
CA ASP A 56 -2.08 -7.31 23.41
C ASP A 56 -2.09 -7.11 24.92
N HIS A 57 -2.36 -8.19 25.71
CA HIS A 57 -2.42 -8.19 27.19
C HIS A 57 -3.47 -7.22 27.75
N VAL A 58 -4.55 -7.03 27.01
CA VAL A 58 -5.64 -6.11 27.35
C VAL A 58 -6.97 -6.85 27.33
N LYS A 59 -7.70 -6.78 28.44
CA LYS A 59 -9.06 -7.29 28.54
C LYS A 59 -10.05 -6.19 28.16
N LEU A 60 -10.86 -6.45 27.13
CA LEU A 60 -11.84 -5.51 26.63
C LEU A 60 -13.27 -6.00 26.92
N ASP A 61 -14.15 -5.06 27.27
CA ASP A 61 -15.60 -5.28 27.34
C ASP A 61 -16.28 -5.04 25.98
N SER A 62 -15.69 -4.18 25.15
CA SER A 62 -16.16 -3.85 23.80
C SER A 62 -15.00 -3.74 22.82
N LEU A 63 -15.18 -4.32 21.64
CA LEU A 63 -14.24 -4.22 20.51
C LEU A 63 -14.36 -2.88 19.77
N ILE A 64 -15.44 -2.12 19.95
CA ILE A 64 -15.71 -0.88 19.23
C ILE A 64 -15.47 0.29 20.15
N MET A 65 -14.81 1.36 19.65
CA MET A 65 -14.76 2.64 20.33
C MET A 65 -16.11 3.35 20.21
N SER A 66 -16.59 3.89 21.33
CA SER A 66 -17.75 4.79 21.33
C SER A 66 -17.37 6.21 20.89
N GLU A 67 -18.33 7.05 20.54
CA GLU A 67 -18.10 8.45 20.19
C GLU A 67 -17.49 9.21 21.39
N GLU A 68 -17.96 8.91 22.61
CA GLU A 68 -17.42 9.51 23.83
C GLU A 68 -15.96 9.11 24.08
N GLU A 69 -15.58 7.84 23.79
CA GLU A 69 -14.21 7.39 23.89
C GLU A 69 -13.32 8.13 22.86
N ILE A 70 -13.81 8.33 21.63
CA ILE A 70 -13.08 9.05 20.58
C ILE A 70 -12.86 10.51 20.99
N GLU A 71 -13.89 11.21 21.45
CA GLU A 71 -13.78 12.60 21.93
C GLU A 71 -12.80 12.73 23.11
N ALA A 72 -12.89 11.80 24.07
CA ALA A 72 -12.03 11.80 25.25
C ALA A 72 -10.54 11.59 24.91
N VAL A 73 -10.21 10.73 23.94
CA VAL A 73 -8.80 10.52 23.54
C VAL A 73 -8.30 11.65 22.65
N MET A 74 -9.13 12.21 21.77
CA MET A 74 -8.78 13.35 20.92
C MET A 74 -8.44 14.60 21.74
N SER A 75 -9.11 14.82 22.86
CA SER A 75 -8.83 15.95 23.75
C SER A 75 -7.42 15.95 24.35
N LYS A 76 -6.70 14.83 24.26
CA LYS A 76 -5.32 14.65 24.73
C LYS A 76 -4.27 14.99 23.67
N VAL A 77 -4.68 15.20 22.41
CA VAL A 77 -3.77 15.50 21.30
C VAL A 77 -3.47 16.99 21.23
N ASP A 78 -2.21 17.34 21.00
CA ASP A 78 -1.80 18.73 20.83
C ASP A 78 -2.55 19.40 19.67
N ALA A 79 -3.01 20.61 19.88
CA ALA A 79 -3.77 21.37 18.89
C ALA A 79 -2.94 21.70 17.63
N SER A 80 -1.62 21.89 17.76
CA SER A 80 -0.73 22.09 16.63
C SER A 80 -0.66 20.83 15.75
N LEU A 81 -0.52 19.64 16.35
CA LEU A 81 -0.52 18.39 15.59
C LEU A 81 -1.87 18.15 14.88
N ILE A 82 -3.00 18.51 15.53
CA ILE A 82 -4.31 18.43 14.86
C ILE A 82 -4.38 19.35 13.64
N ALA A 83 -3.78 20.55 13.73
CA ALA A 83 -3.71 21.47 12.59
C ALA A 83 -2.86 20.90 11.44
N ASP A 84 -1.67 20.38 11.77
CA ASP A 84 -0.76 19.76 10.78
C ASP A 84 -1.39 18.54 10.11
N LEU A 85 -2.08 17.66 10.87
CA LEU A 85 -2.79 16.49 10.30
C LEU A 85 -3.95 16.91 9.38
N LYS A 86 -4.65 18.01 9.66
CA LYS A 86 -5.71 18.53 8.79
C LYS A 86 -5.14 19.05 7.48
N GLU A 87 -4.04 19.81 7.52
CA GLU A 87 -3.37 20.33 6.34
C GLU A 87 -2.80 19.17 5.48
N ALA A 88 -2.16 18.17 6.11
CA ALA A 88 -1.74 16.96 5.42
C ALA A 88 -2.92 16.22 4.75
N ALA A 89 -4.07 16.13 5.43
CA ALA A 89 -5.27 15.53 4.89
C ALA A 89 -5.80 16.29 3.65
N GLU A 90 -5.74 17.62 3.66
CA GLU A 90 -6.12 18.47 2.51
C GLU A 90 -5.18 18.25 1.33
N ASN A 91 -3.86 18.16 1.57
CA ASN A 91 -2.87 17.88 0.52
C ASN A 91 -3.11 16.50 -0.12
N ILE A 92 -3.35 15.47 0.70
CA ILE A 92 -3.68 14.12 0.23
C ILE A 92 -4.98 14.14 -0.59
N ALA A 93 -6.00 14.84 -0.12
CA ALA A 93 -7.26 14.96 -0.84
C ALA A 93 -7.07 15.64 -2.19
N CYS A 94 -6.34 16.75 -2.24
CA CYS A 94 -6.07 17.50 -3.47
C CYS A 94 -5.40 16.62 -4.56
N TYR A 95 -4.47 15.76 -4.17
CA TYR A 95 -3.81 14.83 -5.09
C TYR A 95 -4.78 13.74 -5.57
N HIS A 96 -5.48 13.08 -4.64
CA HIS A 96 -6.33 11.94 -4.94
C HIS A 96 -7.62 12.30 -5.68
N GLU A 97 -8.15 13.52 -5.56
CA GLU A 97 -9.28 14.00 -6.35
C GLU A 97 -9.03 13.96 -7.86
N LYS A 98 -7.77 14.07 -8.30
CA LYS A 98 -7.39 13.98 -9.72
C LYS A 98 -7.41 12.54 -10.27
N GLN A 99 -7.57 11.54 -9.40
CA GLN A 99 -7.60 10.12 -9.77
C GLN A 99 -9.04 9.61 -10.02
N LEU A 100 -10.06 10.43 -9.78
CA LEU A 100 -11.44 10.02 -10.01
C LEU A 100 -11.68 9.68 -11.47
N GLN A 101 -12.28 8.53 -11.69
CA GLN A 101 -12.63 8.04 -13.02
C GLN A 101 -14.15 8.13 -13.25
N GLU A 102 -14.53 8.41 -14.47
CA GLU A 102 -15.91 8.38 -14.92
C GLU A 102 -16.18 7.15 -15.78
N GLY A 103 -17.43 6.71 -15.78
CA GLY A 103 -17.93 5.71 -16.71
C GLY A 103 -18.10 6.31 -18.12
N TYR A 104 -18.33 5.45 -19.09
CA TYR A 104 -18.62 5.88 -20.45
C TYR A 104 -19.69 5.01 -21.10
N GLU A 105 -20.33 5.56 -22.14
CA GLU A 105 -21.24 4.85 -23.03
C GLU A 105 -20.86 5.11 -24.47
N ILE A 106 -20.89 4.08 -25.30
CA ILE A 106 -20.62 4.13 -26.74
C ILE A 106 -21.85 3.62 -27.46
N GLN A 107 -22.41 4.42 -28.35
CA GLN A 107 -23.35 3.95 -29.34
C GLN A 107 -22.57 3.45 -30.55
N LYS A 108 -22.49 2.12 -30.72
CA LYS A 108 -21.75 1.52 -31.83
C LYS A 108 -22.51 1.59 -33.15
N GLU A 109 -23.79 1.26 -33.10
CA GLU A 109 -24.74 1.25 -34.22
C GLU A 109 -26.16 1.48 -33.66
N ASP A 110 -27.14 1.72 -34.54
CA ASP A 110 -28.52 1.89 -34.10
C ASP A 110 -29.00 0.69 -33.32
N GLY A 111 -29.47 0.94 -32.11
CA GLY A 111 -29.96 -0.04 -31.18
C GLY A 111 -28.89 -0.83 -30.42
N VAL A 112 -27.58 -0.45 -30.52
CA VAL A 112 -26.48 -1.10 -29.78
C VAL A 112 -25.73 -0.07 -28.95
N TYR A 113 -25.79 -0.23 -27.61
CA TYR A 113 -25.09 0.60 -26.64
C TYR A 113 -24.17 -0.25 -25.78
N LEU A 114 -22.94 0.17 -25.63
CA LEU A 114 -21.92 -0.46 -24.79
C LEU A 114 -21.47 0.55 -23.76
N GLY A 115 -21.40 0.14 -22.49
CA GLY A 115 -20.94 1.09 -21.50
C GLY A 115 -20.15 0.42 -20.37
N GLN A 116 -19.47 1.27 -19.63
CA GLN A 116 -18.76 0.90 -18.41
C GLN A 116 -19.19 1.83 -17.28
N ARG A 117 -19.60 1.23 -16.17
CA ARG A 117 -19.86 1.95 -14.93
C ARG A 117 -18.63 1.86 -14.01
N VAL A 118 -18.34 2.96 -13.35
CA VAL A 118 -17.39 3.02 -12.23
C VAL A 118 -18.21 3.02 -10.94
N ILE A 119 -17.93 2.09 -10.05
CA ILE A 119 -18.75 1.83 -8.86
C ILE A 119 -17.82 1.74 -7.65
N PRO A 120 -17.97 2.59 -6.61
CA PRO A 120 -17.24 2.45 -5.37
C PRO A 120 -17.49 1.09 -4.70
N LEU A 121 -16.51 0.61 -3.95
CA LEU A 121 -16.71 -0.48 -3.00
C LEU A 121 -17.71 -0.04 -1.90
N GLU A 122 -18.48 -0.95 -1.36
CA GLU A 122 -19.44 -0.60 -0.31
C GLU A 122 -18.76 -0.34 1.03
N ARG A 123 -17.82 -1.25 1.39
CA ARG A 123 -17.15 -1.24 2.69
C ARG A 123 -15.70 -1.63 2.56
N VAL A 124 -14.83 -0.89 3.22
CA VAL A 124 -13.39 -1.11 3.23
C VAL A 124 -12.89 -1.24 4.67
N GLY A 125 -11.99 -2.19 4.90
CA GLY A 125 -11.26 -2.35 6.15
C GLY A 125 -9.88 -1.70 6.05
N VAL A 126 -9.53 -0.87 7.02
CA VAL A 126 -8.22 -0.24 7.13
C VAL A 126 -7.51 -0.83 8.34
N TYR A 127 -6.40 -1.53 8.11
CA TYR A 127 -5.53 -2.01 9.18
C TYR A 127 -4.50 -0.95 9.51
N VAL A 128 -4.47 -0.53 10.78
CA VAL A 128 -3.48 0.42 11.29
C VAL A 128 -2.64 -0.29 12.35
N PRO A 129 -1.32 -0.41 12.17
CA PRO A 129 -0.48 -1.05 13.17
C PRO A 129 -0.44 -0.25 14.45
N GLY A 130 -0.37 -0.96 15.56
CA GLY A 130 -0.06 -0.40 16.88
C GLY A 130 1.34 -0.81 17.31
N GLY A 131 1.79 -0.39 18.48
CA GLY A 131 3.03 -0.79 19.10
C GLY A 131 3.97 0.37 19.40
N ARG A 132 5.25 0.30 18.94
CA ARG A 132 6.29 1.25 19.34
C ARG A 132 6.14 2.67 18.74
N ALA A 133 5.40 2.82 17.67
CA ALA A 133 5.13 4.09 17.02
C ALA A 133 3.66 4.19 16.63
N ALA A 134 3.08 5.39 16.74
CA ALA A 134 1.80 5.73 16.16
C ALA A 134 2.01 6.14 14.69
N TYR A 135 1.12 5.68 13.80
CA TYR A 135 1.19 5.96 12.36
C TYR A 135 -0.08 6.71 11.89
N PRO A 136 -0.29 7.97 12.30
CA PRO A 136 -1.43 8.75 11.86
C PRO A 136 -1.45 8.99 10.35
N SER A 137 -0.28 9.10 9.72
CA SER A 137 -0.14 9.21 8.27
C SER A 137 -0.73 8.00 7.54
N THR A 138 -0.50 6.78 8.04
CA THR A 138 -1.10 5.56 7.50
C THR A 138 -2.62 5.62 7.52
N VAL A 139 -3.23 6.22 8.55
CA VAL A 139 -4.68 6.42 8.58
C VAL A 139 -5.12 7.34 7.44
N LEU A 140 -4.49 8.53 7.32
CA LEU A 140 -4.84 9.51 6.29
C LEU A 140 -4.67 8.91 4.88
N MET A 141 -3.52 8.26 4.62
CA MET A 141 -3.16 7.70 3.31
C MET A 141 -4.05 6.54 2.86
N ASN A 142 -4.65 5.79 3.78
CA ASN A 142 -5.56 4.71 3.44
C ASN A 142 -7.02 5.16 3.37
N VAL A 143 -7.43 6.07 4.24
CA VAL A 143 -8.84 6.45 4.41
C VAL A 143 -9.28 7.52 3.40
N ILE A 144 -8.45 8.54 3.17
CA ILE A 144 -8.81 9.67 2.32
C ILE A 144 -9.10 9.24 0.87
N PRO A 145 -8.24 8.46 0.18
CA PRO A 145 -8.55 7.99 -1.17
C PRO A 145 -9.78 7.08 -1.22
N ALA A 146 -10.03 6.27 -0.19
CA ALA A 146 -11.25 5.47 -0.10
C ALA A 146 -12.50 6.36 -0.03
N LYS A 147 -12.47 7.40 0.80
CA LYS A 147 -13.57 8.37 0.94
C LYS A 147 -13.82 9.15 -0.35
N ILE A 148 -12.75 9.63 -1.01
CA ILE A 148 -12.84 10.35 -2.30
C ILE A 148 -13.42 9.44 -3.39
N ALA A 149 -13.02 8.18 -3.44
CA ALA A 149 -13.57 7.18 -4.36
C ALA A 149 -15.07 6.89 -4.12
N GLY A 150 -15.64 7.34 -2.99
CA GLY A 150 -17.06 7.20 -2.66
C GLY A 150 -17.41 6.00 -1.81
N VAL A 151 -16.44 5.38 -1.11
CA VAL A 151 -16.69 4.33 -0.12
C VAL A 151 -17.50 4.90 1.04
N LYS A 152 -18.61 4.26 1.37
CA LYS A 152 -19.55 4.78 2.38
C LYS A 152 -19.21 4.33 3.80
N GLU A 153 -18.65 3.14 3.96
CA GLU A 153 -18.32 2.57 5.27
C GLU A 153 -16.85 2.16 5.30
N ILE A 154 -16.08 2.83 6.17
CA ILE A 154 -14.64 2.60 6.37
C ILE A 154 -14.44 2.13 7.80
N VAL A 155 -14.07 0.85 7.95
CA VAL A 155 -13.87 0.18 9.23
C VAL A 155 -12.39 0.10 9.51
N MET A 156 -11.92 0.84 10.51
CA MET A 156 -10.53 0.79 10.95
C MET A 156 -10.37 -0.23 12.08
N VAL A 157 -9.35 -1.07 11.97
CA VAL A 157 -8.89 -1.96 13.04
C VAL A 157 -7.48 -1.58 13.46
N THR A 158 -7.23 -1.51 14.78
CA THR A 158 -5.92 -1.21 15.36
C THR A 158 -5.85 -1.87 16.74
N PRO A 159 -4.70 -2.41 17.16
CA PRO A 159 -4.58 -3.00 18.50
C PRO A 159 -4.81 -1.93 19.57
N PRO A 160 -5.43 -2.32 20.71
CA PRO A 160 -5.63 -1.40 21.83
C PRO A 160 -4.31 -1.05 22.50
N SER A 161 -4.26 0.13 23.12
CA SER A 161 -3.24 0.53 24.08
C SER A 161 -3.41 -0.23 25.41
N ALA A 162 -2.40 -0.19 26.27
CA ALA A 162 -2.40 -0.91 27.56
C ALA A 162 -3.59 -0.57 28.49
N ASP A 163 -4.18 0.61 28.32
CA ASP A 163 -5.38 1.06 29.04
C ASP A 163 -6.71 0.64 28.41
N GLY A 164 -6.67 -0.12 27.30
CA GLY A 164 -7.84 -0.56 26.54
C GLY A 164 -8.41 0.49 25.58
N SER A 165 -7.77 1.65 25.47
CA SER A 165 -8.11 2.68 24.49
C SER A 165 -7.34 2.49 23.16
N VAL A 166 -7.56 3.38 22.19
CA VAL A 166 -6.72 3.53 21.00
C VAL A 166 -5.79 4.72 21.21
N ASP A 167 -4.60 4.66 20.61
CA ASP A 167 -3.67 5.78 20.62
C ASP A 167 -4.38 7.10 20.23
N PRO A 168 -4.26 8.18 21.02
CA PRO A 168 -4.98 9.42 20.77
C PRO A 168 -4.71 10.03 19.37
N VAL A 169 -3.48 9.93 18.87
CA VAL A 169 -3.11 10.49 17.57
C VAL A 169 -3.70 9.67 16.42
N ILE A 170 -3.76 8.35 16.58
CA ILE A 170 -4.45 7.45 15.62
C ILE A 170 -5.95 7.74 15.58
N ALA A 171 -6.59 7.91 16.76
CA ALA A 171 -8.02 8.22 16.83
C ALA A 171 -8.33 9.60 16.21
N ALA A 172 -7.46 10.60 16.43
CA ALA A 172 -7.58 11.92 15.82
C ALA A 172 -7.47 11.86 14.30
N ALA A 173 -6.46 11.16 13.77
CA ALA A 173 -6.30 10.97 12.34
C ALA A 173 -7.51 10.24 11.72
N ALA A 174 -8.05 9.22 12.39
CA ALA A 174 -9.23 8.49 11.97
C ALA A 174 -10.48 9.39 11.89
N HIS A 175 -10.68 10.26 12.89
CA HIS A 175 -11.76 11.24 12.91
C HIS A 175 -11.61 12.27 11.77
N ILE A 176 -10.40 12.84 11.58
CA ILE A 176 -10.09 13.82 10.53
C ILE A 176 -10.35 13.20 9.15
N ALA A 177 -9.87 11.98 8.90
CA ALA A 177 -10.03 11.29 7.63
C ALA A 177 -11.47 10.84 7.35
N GLY A 178 -12.29 10.65 8.41
CA GLY A 178 -13.69 10.25 8.30
C GLY A 178 -13.91 8.74 8.34
N VAL A 179 -13.13 8.03 9.16
CA VAL A 179 -13.40 6.63 9.53
C VAL A 179 -14.78 6.51 10.13
N THR A 180 -15.57 5.53 9.70
CA THR A 180 -16.95 5.35 10.18
C THR A 180 -17.04 4.45 11.41
N ARG A 181 -16.02 3.62 11.67
CA ARG A 181 -15.97 2.72 12.83
C ARG A 181 -14.52 2.41 13.19
N ILE A 182 -14.17 2.57 14.47
CA ILE A 182 -12.86 2.22 15.03
C ILE A 182 -13.02 0.97 15.89
N CYS A 183 -12.25 -0.08 15.59
CA CYS A 183 -12.27 -1.35 16.30
C CYS A 183 -10.92 -1.61 16.98
N LYS A 184 -10.97 -1.93 18.26
CA LYS A 184 -9.82 -2.17 19.16
C LYS A 184 -9.34 -3.61 19.03
N VAL A 185 -8.80 -3.97 17.85
CA VAL A 185 -8.28 -5.31 17.56
C VAL A 185 -7.15 -5.23 16.54
N GLY A 186 -6.04 -5.93 16.79
CA GLY A 186 -4.89 -6.02 15.91
C GLY A 186 -4.64 -7.42 15.38
N GLY A 187 -3.49 -7.65 14.75
CA GLY A 187 -2.99 -8.96 14.35
C GLY A 187 -3.78 -9.65 13.24
N ALA A 188 -3.46 -10.92 13.02
CA ALA A 188 -4.12 -11.76 12.01
C ALA A 188 -5.63 -11.95 12.28
N GLN A 189 -6.04 -11.92 13.55
CA GLN A 189 -7.45 -12.02 13.95
C GLN A 189 -8.27 -10.81 13.48
N ALA A 190 -7.70 -9.61 13.43
CA ALA A 190 -8.36 -8.43 12.89
C ALA A 190 -8.61 -8.57 11.39
N VAL A 191 -7.61 -9.06 10.64
CA VAL A 191 -7.74 -9.35 9.21
C VAL A 191 -8.82 -10.40 8.96
N ALA A 192 -8.86 -11.47 9.76
CA ALA A 192 -9.89 -12.50 9.68
C ALA A 192 -11.29 -11.94 9.97
N ALA A 193 -11.41 -11.05 10.97
CA ALA A 193 -12.69 -10.38 11.29
C ALA A 193 -13.18 -9.51 10.13
N LEU A 194 -12.32 -8.73 9.51
CA LEU A 194 -12.66 -7.92 8.34
C LEU A 194 -13.07 -8.80 7.14
N ALA A 195 -12.42 -9.95 6.94
CA ALA A 195 -12.70 -10.84 5.81
C ALA A 195 -14.01 -11.62 5.96
N TYR A 196 -14.36 -12.08 7.17
CA TYR A 196 -15.49 -13.00 7.41
C TYR A 196 -16.66 -12.35 8.15
N GLY A 197 -16.44 -11.20 8.77
CA GLY A 197 -17.40 -10.53 9.63
C GLY A 197 -17.63 -11.24 10.96
N THR A 198 -17.90 -10.45 12.01
CA THR A 198 -18.28 -10.91 13.35
C THR A 198 -19.52 -10.17 13.80
N GLN A 199 -19.91 -10.26 15.08
CA GLN A 199 -21.03 -9.48 15.62
C GLN A 199 -20.71 -7.98 15.64
N SER A 200 -19.47 -7.61 16.02
CA SER A 200 -19.01 -6.22 16.18
C SER A 200 -18.40 -5.66 14.88
N ILE A 201 -17.71 -6.49 14.10
CA ILE A 201 -16.95 -6.06 12.92
C ILE A 201 -17.64 -6.59 11.66
N PRO A 202 -18.17 -5.69 10.81
CA PRO A 202 -18.81 -6.12 9.57
C PRO A 202 -17.77 -6.63 8.57
N ARG A 203 -18.18 -7.59 7.72
CA ARG A 203 -17.36 -8.03 6.59
C ARG A 203 -17.15 -6.87 5.61
N VAL A 204 -15.92 -6.76 5.08
CA VAL A 204 -15.53 -5.73 4.10
C VAL A 204 -15.27 -6.33 2.70
N ASP A 205 -15.20 -5.48 1.69
CA ASP A 205 -14.91 -5.85 0.31
C ASP A 205 -13.41 -5.84 0.02
N LYS A 206 -12.66 -4.97 0.70
CA LYS A 206 -11.21 -4.84 0.58
C LYS A 206 -10.58 -4.53 1.94
N ILE A 207 -9.38 -5.06 2.19
CA ILE A 207 -8.54 -4.75 3.35
C ILE A 207 -7.29 -4.04 2.86
N VAL A 208 -7.03 -2.85 3.40
CA VAL A 208 -5.85 -2.03 3.09
C VAL A 208 -5.06 -1.71 4.36
N GLY A 209 -3.83 -1.29 4.19
CA GLY A 209 -2.94 -0.89 5.27
C GLY A 209 -1.83 -1.90 5.57
N PRO A 210 -0.67 -1.39 6.05
CA PRO A 210 0.50 -2.21 6.39
C PRO A 210 0.32 -2.94 7.72
N GLY A 211 1.09 -4.00 7.92
CA GLY A 211 1.12 -4.74 9.17
C GLY A 211 2.34 -5.65 9.25
N ASN A 212 2.56 -6.27 10.40
CA ASN A 212 3.65 -7.21 10.61
C ASN A 212 3.48 -8.48 9.74
N ALA A 213 4.47 -9.38 9.78
CA ALA A 213 4.48 -10.61 9.00
C ALA A 213 3.22 -11.48 9.18
N TYR A 214 2.62 -11.51 10.39
CA TYR A 214 1.36 -12.25 10.63
C TYR A 214 0.17 -11.59 9.92
N VAL A 215 0.11 -10.26 9.89
CA VAL A 215 -0.93 -9.49 9.18
C VAL A 215 -0.78 -9.66 7.68
N ALA A 216 0.43 -9.53 7.14
CA ALA A 216 0.72 -9.76 5.72
C ALA A 216 0.36 -11.20 5.30
N CYS A 217 0.72 -12.19 6.12
CA CYS A 217 0.34 -13.59 5.92
C CYS A 217 -1.19 -13.77 5.93
N ALA A 218 -1.90 -13.15 6.88
CA ALA A 218 -3.36 -13.23 6.97
C ALA A 218 -4.01 -12.58 5.75
N LYS A 219 -3.57 -11.40 5.31
CA LYS A 219 -4.06 -10.74 4.09
C LYS A 219 -3.93 -11.67 2.87
N ARG A 220 -2.78 -12.30 2.70
CA ARG A 220 -2.54 -13.27 1.62
C ARG A 220 -3.49 -14.47 1.69
N LEU A 221 -3.72 -15.02 2.89
CA LEU A 221 -4.57 -16.21 3.07
C LEU A 221 -6.07 -15.93 2.92
N VAL A 222 -6.52 -14.70 3.11
CA VAL A 222 -7.93 -14.31 2.91
C VAL A 222 -8.20 -13.74 1.51
N TYR A 223 -7.16 -13.49 0.71
CA TYR A 223 -7.31 -13.01 -0.67
C TYR A 223 -8.19 -13.97 -1.48
N GLY A 224 -9.11 -13.42 -2.26
CA GLY A 224 -10.15 -14.16 -2.96
C GLY A 224 -11.47 -14.29 -2.19
N LYS A 225 -11.42 -14.26 -0.84
CA LYS A 225 -12.61 -14.07 0.00
C LYS A 225 -12.92 -12.58 0.18
N VAL A 226 -11.89 -11.78 0.30
CA VAL A 226 -11.85 -10.32 0.35
C VAL A 226 -10.69 -9.87 -0.52
N ASP A 227 -10.78 -8.70 -1.11
CA ASP A 227 -9.64 -8.13 -1.83
C ASP A 227 -8.65 -7.46 -0.87
N ILE A 228 -7.40 -7.28 -1.29
CA ILE A 228 -6.35 -6.60 -0.52
C ILE A 228 -5.68 -5.53 -1.37
N ASP A 229 -4.99 -4.58 -0.73
CA ASP A 229 -4.13 -3.61 -1.41
C ASP A 229 -2.92 -4.28 -2.06
N MET A 230 -2.04 -4.84 -1.21
CA MET A 230 -0.81 -5.53 -1.62
C MET A 230 -0.30 -6.43 -0.51
N ILE A 231 0.68 -7.26 -0.84
CA ILE A 231 1.49 -8.00 0.14
C ILE A 231 2.77 -7.18 0.33
N ALA A 232 2.79 -6.36 1.38
CA ALA A 232 3.95 -5.53 1.69
C ALA A 232 5.12 -6.38 2.22
N GLY A 233 6.30 -6.11 1.68
CA GLY A 233 7.58 -6.54 2.23
C GLY A 233 8.21 -5.47 3.13
N PRO A 234 9.48 -5.65 3.52
CA PRO A 234 10.26 -4.61 4.18
C PRO A 234 10.40 -3.37 3.29
N SER A 235 10.41 -2.20 3.89
CA SER A 235 10.50 -0.92 3.19
C SER A 235 11.83 -0.73 2.46
N GLU A 236 11.81 0.05 1.38
CA GLU A 236 12.93 0.22 0.46
C GLU A 236 13.07 1.66 0.00
N ILE A 237 14.31 2.17 0.02
CA ILE A 237 14.68 3.40 -0.68
C ILE A 237 15.82 3.15 -1.66
N LEU A 238 15.73 3.75 -2.83
CA LEU A 238 16.81 3.83 -3.79
C LEU A 238 17.06 5.30 -4.14
N VAL A 239 18.24 5.79 -3.84
CA VAL A 239 18.68 7.15 -4.16
C VAL A 239 19.62 7.10 -5.37
N ILE A 240 19.24 7.77 -6.46
CA ILE A 240 20.16 8.10 -7.56
C ILE A 240 20.72 9.48 -7.28
N ALA A 241 22.02 9.60 -7.11
CA ALA A 241 22.69 10.85 -6.77
C ALA A 241 23.82 11.16 -7.75
N ASP A 242 23.83 12.38 -8.33
CA ASP A 242 24.92 12.89 -9.14
C ASP A 242 25.94 13.66 -8.27
N LYS A 243 27.01 14.17 -8.91
CA LYS A 243 28.05 14.99 -8.26
C LYS A 243 27.56 16.27 -7.58
N GLY A 244 26.32 16.72 -7.87
CA GLY A 244 25.70 17.91 -7.26
C GLY A 244 24.93 17.59 -5.99
N ALA A 245 24.71 16.33 -5.69
CA ALA A 245 24.01 15.89 -4.49
C ALA A 245 24.86 16.14 -3.23
N ASP A 246 24.20 16.64 -2.17
CA ASP A 246 24.85 16.78 -0.88
C ASP A 246 24.92 15.40 -0.18
N PRO A 247 26.12 14.91 0.19
CA PRO A 247 26.27 13.65 0.90
C PRO A 247 25.47 13.56 2.20
N GLU A 248 25.23 14.71 2.85
CA GLU A 248 24.43 14.77 4.08
C GLU A 248 22.96 14.45 3.80
N TYR A 249 22.40 14.93 2.68
CA TYR A 249 21.02 14.67 2.30
C TYR A 249 20.84 13.20 1.91
N VAL A 250 21.75 12.68 1.06
CA VAL A 250 21.73 11.25 0.66
C VAL A 250 21.79 10.34 1.89
N ALA A 251 22.69 10.63 2.84
CA ALA A 251 22.82 9.85 4.06
C ALA A 251 21.53 9.93 4.94
N ALA A 252 20.95 11.13 5.06
CA ALA A 252 19.74 11.33 5.83
C ALA A 252 18.56 10.51 5.27
N ASP A 253 18.39 10.49 3.94
CA ASP A 253 17.30 9.77 3.30
C ASP A 253 17.53 8.24 3.31
N MET A 254 18.77 7.78 3.20
CA MET A 254 19.09 6.36 3.44
C MET A 254 18.82 5.92 4.87
N ILE A 255 19.04 6.81 5.86
CA ILE A 255 18.79 6.55 7.28
C ILE A 255 17.29 6.57 7.58
N SER A 256 16.51 7.49 7.00
CA SER A 256 15.07 7.56 7.20
C SER A 256 14.39 6.22 6.90
N GLN A 257 14.84 5.53 5.85
CA GLN A 257 14.37 4.21 5.54
C GLN A 257 14.94 3.13 6.45
N ALA A 258 16.24 3.18 6.75
CA ALA A 258 16.92 2.18 7.57
C ALA A 258 16.38 2.11 9.00
N GLU A 259 15.83 3.21 9.55
CA GLU A 259 15.27 3.23 10.90
C GLU A 259 13.94 2.49 11.04
N HIS A 260 13.24 2.17 9.94
CA HIS A 260 11.95 1.49 9.97
C HIS A 260 12.05 0.07 10.52
N ASP A 261 12.98 -0.74 9.96
CA ASP A 261 13.10 -2.16 10.30
C ASP A 261 14.52 -2.69 9.99
N PRO A 262 15.05 -3.66 10.74
CA PRO A 262 16.33 -4.31 10.44
C PRO A 262 16.42 -4.92 9.04
N MET A 263 15.30 -5.20 8.39
CA MET A 263 15.22 -5.72 7.02
C MET A 263 14.97 -4.64 5.96
N ALA A 264 14.81 -3.38 6.35
CA ALA A 264 14.70 -2.27 5.41
C ALA A 264 15.95 -2.18 4.54
N SER A 265 15.82 -1.74 3.28
CA SER A 265 16.97 -1.58 2.41
C SER A 265 17.12 -0.15 1.92
N SER A 266 18.39 0.29 1.91
CA SER A 266 18.76 1.61 1.43
C SER A 266 19.87 1.45 0.38
N ILE A 267 19.57 1.84 -0.86
CA ILE A 267 20.45 1.67 -2.01
C ILE A 267 20.87 3.04 -2.53
N LEU A 268 22.17 3.24 -2.68
CA LEU A 268 22.74 4.39 -3.40
C LEU A 268 23.23 3.94 -4.78
N ILE A 269 22.79 4.62 -5.84
CA ILE A 269 23.35 4.48 -7.17
C ILE A 269 23.86 5.85 -7.63
N THR A 270 25.10 5.94 -8.10
CA THR A 270 25.71 7.21 -8.46
C THR A 270 26.64 7.08 -9.67
N ASP A 271 26.83 8.16 -10.41
CA ASP A 271 27.84 8.31 -11.44
C ASP A 271 29.15 8.99 -10.93
N ASP A 272 29.22 9.27 -9.61
CA ASP A 272 30.38 9.86 -8.96
C ASP A 272 30.91 8.97 -7.83
N GLU A 273 32.00 8.22 -8.09
CA GLU A 273 32.61 7.35 -7.08
C GLU A 273 33.10 8.14 -5.85
N THR A 274 33.44 9.43 -6.01
CA THR A 274 33.91 10.27 -4.89
C THR A 274 32.83 10.63 -3.89
N LEU A 275 31.54 10.51 -4.28
CA LEU A 275 30.41 10.73 -3.41
C LEU A 275 30.28 9.62 -2.36
N VAL A 276 30.63 8.38 -2.72
CA VAL A 276 30.40 7.19 -1.89
C VAL A 276 31.05 7.31 -0.51
N GLU A 277 32.35 7.65 -0.45
CA GLU A 277 33.07 7.77 0.81
C GLU A 277 32.47 8.87 1.71
N LYS A 278 32.08 9.99 1.13
CA LYS A 278 31.44 11.11 1.86
C LYS A 278 30.09 10.72 2.44
N VAL A 279 29.29 9.95 1.67
CA VAL A 279 28.02 9.42 2.15
C VAL A 279 28.23 8.40 3.28
N GLU A 280 29.21 7.50 3.17
CA GLU A 280 29.54 6.53 4.23
C GLU A 280 30.00 7.22 5.54
N GLU A 281 30.74 8.31 5.45
CA GLU A 281 31.11 9.15 6.60
C GLU A 281 29.90 9.83 7.21
N ALA A 282 29.01 10.41 6.39
CA ALA A 282 27.77 11.05 6.83
C ALA A 282 26.81 10.06 7.49
N LEU A 283 26.64 8.86 6.90
CA LEU A 283 25.86 7.75 7.47
C LEU A 283 26.32 7.38 8.87
N GLN A 284 27.62 7.23 9.09
CA GLN A 284 28.17 6.91 10.41
C GLN A 284 27.85 8.01 11.42
N ARG A 285 28.17 9.25 11.08
CA ARG A 285 28.00 10.40 11.98
C ARG A 285 26.53 10.64 12.33
N GLN A 286 25.62 10.59 11.35
CA GLN A 286 24.20 10.84 11.57
C GLN A 286 23.55 9.70 12.34
N SER A 287 23.86 8.44 12.02
CA SER A 287 23.33 7.26 12.71
C SER A 287 23.68 7.25 14.20
N ASP A 288 24.93 7.65 14.54
CA ASP A 288 25.40 7.69 15.94
C ASP A 288 24.62 8.71 16.80
N ALA A 289 23.98 9.71 16.15
CA ALA A 289 23.21 10.75 16.82
C ALA A 289 21.72 10.41 17.02
N LEU A 290 21.23 9.34 16.40
CA LEU A 290 19.80 9.01 16.39
C LEU A 290 19.41 7.96 17.44
N PRO A 291 18.18 8.04 18.00
CA PRO A 291 17.74 7.09 19.04
C PRO A 291 17.67 5.62 18.58
N ARG A 292 17.41 5.36 17.28
CA ARG A 292 17.24 4.01 16.71
C ARG A 292 18.51 3.47 16.04
N GLN A 293 19.68 3.91 16.50
CA GLN A 293 20.98 3.57 15.91
C GLN A 293 21.23 2.07 15.71
N GLU A 294 20.75 1.20 16.62
CA GLU A 294 20.91 -0.24 16.50
C GLU A 294 20.15 -0.82 15.29
N ILE A 295 18.93 -0.37 15.07
CA ILE A 295 18.09 -0.78 13.92
C ILE A 295 18.71 -0.27 12.63
N ILE A 296 19.10 1.01 12.58
CA ILE A 296 19.78 1.63 11.44
C ILE A 296 21.07 0.87 11.08
N ALA A 297 21.90 0.59 12.09
CA ALA A 297 23.16 -0.12 11.88
C ALA A 297 22.94 -1.54 11.33
N GLN A 298 21.92 -2.26 11.84
CA GLN A 298 21.59 -3.60 11.38
C GLN A 298 21.04 -3.58 9.95
N SER A 299 20.13 -2.67 9.63
CA SER A 299 19.57 -2.49 8.29
C SER A 299 20.66 -2.17 7.27
N LEU A 300 21.46 -1.14 7.52
CA LEU A 300 22.52 -0.72 6.61
C LEU A 300 23.65 -1.75 6.46
N SER A 301 23.98 -2.50 7.54
CA SER A 301 24.96 -3.59 7.46
C SER A 301 24.49 -4.75 6.57
N ASN A 302 23.20 -5.09 6.64
CA ASN A 302 22.65 -6.23 5.92
C ASN A 302 22.24 -5.86 4.48
N TYR A 303 21.60 -4.70 4.31
CA TYR A 303 20.91 -4.32 3.07
C TYR A 303 21.29 -2.92 2.54
N GLY A 304 22.17 -2.20 3.23
CA GLY A 304 22.76 -0.96 2.70
C GLY A 304 23.69 -1.28 1.55
N THR A 305 23.40 -0.74 0.36
CA THR A 305 24.09 -1.13 -0.87
C THR A 305 24.49 0.10 -1.68
N VAL A 306 25.62 0.01 -2.38
CA VAL A 306 26.06 1.05 -3.32
C VAL A 306 26.45 0.45 -4.66
N MET A 307 26.05 1.11 -5.74
CA MET A 307 26.49 0.86 -7.11
C MET A 307 27.04 2.14 -7.74
N VAL A 308 28.15 2.03 -8.47
CA VAL A 308 28.72 3.12 -9.26
C VAL A 308 28.53 2.78 -10.73
N CYS A 309 27.91 3.67 -11.47
CA CYS A 309 27.61 3.57 -12.89
C CYS A 309 28.43 4.58 -13.70
N ASP A 310 28.48 4.41 -15.01
CA ASP A 310 29.21 5.33 -15.89
C ASP A 310 28.38 6.61 -16.19
N THR A 311 27.02 6.54 -16.15
CA THR A 311 26.10 7.65 -16.45
C THR A 311 24.83 7.58 -15.61
N ILE A 312 24.09 8.70 -15.53
CA ILE A 312 22.78 8.76 -14.86
C ILE A 312 21.74 7.87 -15.59
N GLU A 313 21.82 7.75 -16.93
CA GLU A 313 20.97 6.82 -17.69
C GLU A 313 21.15 5.39 -17.21
N GLU A 314 22.41 4.95 -17.03
CA GLU A 314 22.70 3.61 -16.49
C GLU A 314 22.17 3.47 -15.06
N CYS A 315 22.31 4.50 -14.21
CA CYS A 315 21.73 4.50 -12.86
C CYS A 315 20.22 4.24 -12.91
N ILE A 316 19.48 4.91 -13.81
CA ILE A 316 18.04 4.74 -13.98
C ILE A 316 17.70 3.34 -14.53
N GLU A 317 18.52 2.78 -15.42
CA GLU A 317 18.34 1.39 -15.89
C GLU A 317 18.45 0.40 -14.73
N LYS A 318 19.41 0.58 -13.82
CA LYS A 318 19.55 -0.26 -12.63
C LYS A 318 18.36 -0.07 -11.68
N ALA A 319 17.93 1.16 -11.44
CA ALA A 319 16.74 1.44 -10.64
C ALA A 319 15.49 0.78 -11.23
N ASN A 320 15.28 0.85 -12.54
CA ASN A 320 14.19 0.14 -13.23
C ASN A 320 14.31 -1.39 -13.08
N ALA A 321 15.54 -1.92 -13.05
CA ALA A 321 15.78 -3.34 -12.82
C ALA A 321 15.47 -3.76 -11.38
N ILE A 322 15.70 -2.91 -10.40
CA ILE A 322 15.38 -3.12 -8.98
C ILE A 322 13.89 -2.93 -8.73
N ALA A 323 13.27 -1.93 -9.37
CA ALA A 323 11.87 -1.52 -9.17
C ALA A 323 11.55 -1.20 -7.69
N PRO A 324 12.23 -0.19 -7.11
CA PRO A 324 12.14 0.12 -5.69
C PRO A 324 10.77 0.68 -5.28
N GLU A 325 10.48 0.61 -3.99
CA GLU A 325 9.35 1.28 -3.36
C GLU A 325 9.46 2.80 -3.51
N HIS A 326 10.53 3.39 -2.97
CA HIS A 326 10.86 4.81 -3.07
C HIS A 326 12.06 5.00 -3.99
N LEU A 327 11.94 5.88 -4.99
CA LEU A 327 13.02 6.27 -5.86
C LEU A 327 13.26 7.76 -5.74
N GLU A 328 14.44 8.16 -5.27
CA GLU A 328 14.86 9.56 -5.26
C GLU A 328 15.81 9.84 -6.42
N LEU A 329 15.53 10.88 -7.17
CA LEU A 329 16.40 11.41 -8.22
C LEU A 329 17.08 12.70 -7.71
N MET A 330 18.13 12.55 -6.90
CA MET A 330 18.97 13.64 -6.42
C MET A 330 19.97 14.06 -7.50
N VAL A 331 19.46 14.51 -8.63
CA VAL A 331 20.24 14.86 -9.81
C VAL A 331 19.83 16.23 -10.35
N GLN A 332 20.74 16.86 -11.09
CA GLN A 332 20.40 18.07 -11.81
C GLN A 332 19.31 17.81 -12.84
N ASP A 333 18.37 18.75 -12.97
CA ASP A 333 17.23 18.68 -13.89
C ASP A 333 16.41 17.36 -13.78
N ALA A 334 16.18 16.89 -12.54
CA ALA A 334 15.54 15.61 -12.23
C ALA A 334 14.23 15.35 -13.02
N ARG A 335 13.45 16.40 -13.36
CA ARG A 335 12.24 16.28 -14.18
C ARG A 335 12.52 15.78 -15.60
N SER A 336 13.66 16.08 -16.18
CA SER A 336 14.04 15.64 -17.53
C SER A 336 14.33 14.13 -17.58
N TRP A 337 14.70 13.52 -16.45
CA TRP A 337 14.98 12.11 -16.30
C TRP A 337 13.73 11.26 -16.00
N LEU A 338 12.66 11.87 -15.52
CA LEU A 338 11.43 11.16 -15.13
C LEU A 338 10.85 10.26 -16.24
N PRO A 339 10.87 10.63 -17.54
CA PRO A 339 10.35 9.75 -18.61
C PRO A 339 11.11 8.43 -18.77
N LEU A 340 12.33 8.30 -18.26
CA LEU A 340 13.13 7.06 -18.31
C LEU A 340 12.83 6.14 -17.13
N VAL A 341 12.23 6.64 -16.05
CA VAL A 341 11.78 5.83 -14.92
C VAL A 341 10.52 5.08 -15.31
N ARG A 342 10.53 3.76 -15.18
CA ARG A 342 9.41 2.89 -15.53
C ARG A 342 8.86 2.11 -14.34
N ASN A 343 9.73 1.77 -13.40
CA ASN A 343 9.41 0.88 -12.30
C ASN A 343 9.85 1.51 -10.98
N ALA A 344 8.94 2.21 -10.32
CA ALA A 344 9.11 2.71 -8.95
C ALA A 344 7.72 2.87 -8.32
N GLY A 345 7.62 2.68 -7.02
CA GLY A 345 6.37 2.91 -6.30
C GLY A 345 6.03 4.40 -6.22
N SER A 346 7.01 5.22 -5.83
CA SER A 346 6.96 6.69 -5.86
C SER A 346 8.29 7.26 -6.31
N VAL A 347 8.29 8.47 -6.94
CA VAL A 347 9.49 9.12 -7.45
C VAL A 347 9.60 10.53 -6.88
N PHE A 348 10.73 10.83 -6.23
CA PHE A 348 11.05 12.11 -5.61
C PHE A 348 12.09 12.84 -6.46
N LEU A 349 11.84 14.09 -6.81
CA LEU A 349 12.58 14.81 -7.84
C LEU A 349 13.39 15.96 -7.27
N GLY A 350 14.70 15.91 -7.46
CA GLY A 350 15.64 16.97 -7.12
C GLY A 350 16.20 16.86 -5.71
N TYR A 351 17.14 17.74 -5.40
CA TYR A 351 17.95 17.66 -4.19
C TYR A 351 17.20 17.94 -2.87
N TYR A 352 16.02 18.51 -2.93
CA TYR A 352 15.26 18.98 -1.75
C TYR A 352 13.96 18.19 -1.50
N THR A 353 13.72 17.14 -2.27
CA THR A 353 12.48 16.36 -2.18
C THR A 353 12.80 15.00 -1.57
N CYS A 354 12.89 14.95 -0.25
CA CYS A 354 13.12 13.73 0.51
C CYS A 354 11.84 12.88 0.63
N GLU A 355 12.00 11.58 0.88
CA GLU A 355 10.93 10.60 1.13
C GLU A 355 9.92 11.09 2.16
N SER A 356 10.39 11.66 3.28
CA SER A 356 9.54 12.12 4.39
C SER A 356 8.49 13.16 3.96
N ILE A 357 8.75 13.94 2.90
CA ILE A 357 7.75 14.87 2.35
C ILE A 357 6.56 14.08 1.79
N GLY A 358 6.82 13.00 1.05
CA GLY A 358 5.77 12.13 0.51
C GLY A 358 5.05 11.38 1.61
N ASP A 359 5.77 10.89 2.59
CA ASP A 359 5.23 10.09 3.67
C ASP A 359 4.25 10.82 4.57
N TYR A 360 4.48 12.10 4.79
CA TYR A 360 3.71 12.84 5.80
C TYR A 360 2.84 13.97 5.25
N PHE A 361 3.30 14.70 4.22
CA PHE A 361 2.69 15.99 3.92
C PHE A 361 2.46 16.29 2.44
N GLY A 362 3.28 15.75 1.53
CA GLY A 362 3.27 16.11 0.09
C GLY A 362 2.01 15.72 -0.68
N GLY A 363 1.18 14.84 -0.13
CA GLY A 363 -0.11 14.46 -0.71
C GLY A 363 -0.10 13.19 -1.56
N CYS A 364 1.04 12.78 -2.11
CA CYS A 364 1.18 11.47 -2.77
C CYS A 364 1.01 10.33 -1.76
N ASN A 365 0.52 9.18 -2.21
CA ASN A 365 0.28 8.05 -1.29
C ASN A 365 1.58 7.32 -0.96
N HIS A 366 1.76 7.00 0.32
CA HIS A 366 2.91 6.26 0.82
C HIS A 366 2.67 4.73 0.96
N VAL A 367 1.50 4.24 0.63
CA VAL A 367 1.23 2.80 0.56
C VAL A 367 1.67 2.31 -0.81
N LEU A 368 2.91 1.85 -0.88
CA LEU A 368 3.65 1.62 -2.11
C LEU A 368 3.96 0.13 -2.31
N PRO A 369 4.10 -0.32 -3.56
CA PRO A 369 4.55 -1.67 -3.88
C PRO A 369 6.02 -1.85 -3.50
N THR A 370 6.34 -2.93 -2.79
CA THR A 370 7.68 -3.31 -2.33
C THR A 370 8.20 -4.55 -3.06
N ASN A 371 9.45 -4.95 -2.82
CA ASN A 371 10.05 -6.19 -3.36
C ASN A 371 9.95 -6.30 -4.89
N GLY A 372 10.22 -5.20 -5.59
CA GLY A 372 10.21 -5.18 -7.05
C GLY A 372 8.81 -5.27 -7.68
N THR A 373 7.74 -5.27 -6.89
CA THR A 373 6.36 -5.36 -7.42
C THR A 373 5.91 -4.08 -8.12
N ALA A 374 6.64 -2.97 -7.99
CA ALA A 374 6.43 -1.76 -8.78
C ALA A 374 6.49 -1.97 -10.29
N ARG A 375 6.92 -3.16 -10.76
CA ARG A 375 6.86 -3.58 -12.17
C ARG A 375 5.43 -3.80 -12.68
N PHE A 376 4.48 -4.11 -11.79
CA PHE A 376 3.10 -4.44 -12.14
C PHE A 376 2.06 -3.91 -11.14
N ALA A 377 2.47 -3.40 -10.01
CA ALA A 377 1.61 -2.80 -8.99
C ALA A 377 1.84 -1.29 -8.91
N SER A 378 0.83 -0.59 -8.42
CA SER A 378 0.84 0.86 -8.23
C SER A 378 0.68 1.22 -6.76
N ALA A 379 1.03 2.45 -6.40
CA ALA A 379 0.65 3.03 -5.12
C ALA A 379 -0.87 2.95 -4.88
N LEU A 380 -1.28 2.91 -3.62
CA LEU A 380 -2.69 2.98 -3.26
C LEU A 380 -3.30 4.27 -3.81
N SER A 381 -4.46 4.16 -4.42
CA SER A 381 -5.12 5.25 -5.12
C SER A 381 -6.64 5.11 -5.06
N CYS A 382 -7.39 6.09 -5.57
CA CYS A 382 -8.84 5.96 -5.72
C CYS A 382 -9.24 4.74 -6.54
N ASP A 383 -8.42 4.30 -7.51
CA ASP A 383 -8.67 3.09 -8.31
C ASP A 383 -8.71 1.82 -7.46
N SER A 384 -8.00 1.80 -6.34
CA SER A 384 -8.00 0.67 -5.41
C SER A 384 -9.36 0.44 -4.73
N PHE A 385 -10.24 1.45 -4.74
CA PHE A 385 -11.52 1.48 -4.01
C PHE A 385 -12.74 1.49 -4.91
N ILE A 386 -12.54 1.29 -6.21
CA ILE A 386 -13.61 1.18 -7.20
C ILE A 386 -13.59 -0.17 -7.90
N LYS A 387 -14.71 -0.52 -8.49
CA LYS A 387 -14.82 -1.63 -9.45
C LYS A 387 -15.50 -1.14 -10.72
N LYS A 388 -15.17 -1.76 -11.84
CA LYS A 388 -15.74 -1.47 -13.15
C LYS A 388 -16.69 -2.57 -13.57
N SER A 389 -17.86 -2.21 -14.06
CA SER A 389 -18.86 -3.14 -14.57
C SER A 389 -19.31 -2.70 -15.95
N SER A 390 -19.20 -3.60 -16.93
CA SER A 390 -19.73 -3.36 -18.26
C SER A 390 -21.25 -3.57 -18.29
N TYR A 391 -21.90 -2.84 -19.20
CA TYR A 391 -23.29 -3.13 -19.59
C TYR A 391 -23.41 -3.09 -21.11
N LEU A 392 -24.39 -3.83 -21.59
CA LEU A 392 -24.69 -3.99 -23.00
C LEU A 392 -26.19 -3.90 -23.19
N HIS A 393 -26.61 -3.08 -24.17
CA HIS A 393 -27.98 -3.05 -24.64
C HIS A 393 -28.03 -3.36 -26.15
N TYR A 394 -28.96 -4.24 -26.52
CA TYR A 394 -29.29 -4.58 -27.90
C TYR A 394 -30.80 -4.43 -28.10
N SER A 395 -31.21 -3.66 -29.12
CA SER A 395 -32.59 -3.65 -29.56
C SER A 395 -32.97 -4.96 -30.28
N LYS A 396 -34.26 -5.21 -30.46
CA LYS A 396 -34.77 -6.38 -31.22
C LYS A 396 -34.18 -6.40 -32.64
N GLU A 397 -34.17 -5.25 -33.30
CA GLU A 397 -33.68 -5.07 -34.68
C GLU A 397 -32.19 -5.32 -34.79
N ALA A 398 -31.41 -4.81 -33.83
CA ALA A 398 -29.98 -5.06 -33.77
C ALA A 398 -29.68 -6.56 -33.55
N LEU A 399 -30.44 -7.22 -32.68
CA LEU A 399 -30.31 -8.67 -32.47
C LEU A 399 -30.67 -9.47 -33.71
N GLN A 400 -31.71 -9.09 -34.45
CA GLN A 400 -32.07 -9.75 -35.73
C GLN A 400 -30.98 -9.58 -36.79
N ARG A 401 -30.34 -8.43 -36.86
CA ARG A 401 -29.21 -8.16 -37.76
C ARG A 401 -27.99 -9.03 -37.45
N ASP A 402 -27.63 -9.15 -36.19
CA ASP A 402 -26.37 -9.73 -35.75
C ASP A 402 -26.47 -11.17 -35.21
N GLY A 403 -27.69 -11.64 -34.89
CA GLY A 403 -27.92 -12.91 -34.21
C GLY A 403 -27.37 -14.12 -34.95
N GLY A 404 -27.42 -14.12 -36.30
CA GLY A 404 -26.84 -15.17 -37.11
C GLY A 404 -25.32 -15.33 -36.90
N LYS A 405 -24.60 -14.20 -36.78
CA LYS A 405 -23.15 -14.19 -36.52
C LYS A 405 -22.84 -14.74 -35.12
N ILE A 406 -23.63 -14.34 -34.13
CA ILE A 406 -23.48 -14.77 -32.73
C ILE A 406 -23.69 -16.29 -32.63
N MET A 407 -24.78 -16.80 -33.22
CA MET A 407 -25.06 -18.25 -33.23
C MET A 407 -23.95 -19.05 -33.92
N ASN A 408 -23.43 -18.55 -35.04
CA ASN A 408 -22.35 -19.21 -35.78
C ASN A 408 -21.10 -19.36 -34.90
N ILE A 409 -20.70 -18.31 -34.18
CA ILE A 409 -19.54 -18.38 -33.26
C ILE A 409 -19.81 -19.40 -32.14
N ALA A 410 -20.98 -19.32 -31.50
CA ALA A 410 -21.35 -20.22 -30.42
C ALA A 410 -21.36 -21.71 -30.82
N HIS A 411 -21.82 -22.03 -32.05
CA HIS A 411 -21.76 -23.38 -32.58
C HIS A 411 -20.33 -23.88 -32.80
N HIS A 412 -19.42 -23.02 -33.29
CA HIS A 412 -18.02 -23.39 -33.45
C HIS A 412 -17.30 -23.63 -32.11
N GLU A 413 -17.78 -23.02 -31.06
CA GLU A 413 -17.34 -23.29 -29.66
C GLU A 413 -18.04 -24.49 -29.04
N SER A 414 -18.94 -25.18 -29.77
CA SER A 414 -19.78 -26.27 -29.28
C SER A 414 -20.69 -25.86 -28.09
N LEU A 415 -21.11 -24.60 -28.09
CA LEU A 415 -21.98 -24.01 -27.05
C LEU A 415 -23.41 -23.79 -27.60
N ASP A 416 -24.10 -24.88 -27.92
CA ASP A 416 -25.46 -24.84 -28.50
C ASP A 416 -26.50 -24.14 -27.61
N GLY A 417 -26.33 -24.17 -26.29
CA GLY A 417 -27.16 -23.42 -25.35
C GLY A 417 -27.05 -21.90 -25.53
N HIS A 418 -25.84 -21.40 -25.84
CA HIS A 418 -25.60 -19.97 -26.16
C HIS A 418 -26.26 -19.60 -27.49
N ALA A 419 -26.07 -20.42 -28.52
CA ALA A 419 -26.74 -20.22 -29.80
C ALA A 419 -28.27 -20.22 -29.65
N ASN A 420 -28.84 -21.14 -28.87
CA ASN A 420 -30.28 -21.23 -28.62
C ASN A 420 -30.78 -19.98 -27.87
N ALA A 421 -30.02 -19.40 -26.93
CA ALA A 421 -30.40 -18.17 -26.25
C ALA A 421 -30.64 -17.01 -27.21
N VAL A 422 -29.87 -16.89 -28.26
CA VAL A 422 -30.09 -15.93 -29.36
C VAL A 422 -31.24 -16.33 -30.23
N LYS A 423 -31.28 -17.60 -30.68
CA LYS A 423 -32.30 -18.14 -31.60
C LYS A 423 -33.74 -17.92 -31.10
N VAL A 424 -34.02 -18.16 -29.81
CA VAL A 424 -35.33 -18.01 -29.25
C VAL A 424 -35.83 -16.55 -29.20
N ARG A 425 -34.91 -15.59 -29.18
CA ARG A 425 -35.18 -14.14 -29.22
C ARG A 425 -35.32 -13.58 -30.64
N MET A 426 -34.91 -14.33 -31.63
CA MET A 426 -35.05 -13.96 -33.04
C MET A 426 -36.41 -14.38 -33.65
N LYS A 427 -37.28 -14.99 -32.89
CA LYS A 427 -38.65 -15.33 -33.36
C LYS A 427 -39.42 -14.04 -33.59
N PRO A 428 -40.19 -13.97 -34.68
CA PRO A 428 -40.97 -12.78 -35.07
C PRO A 428 -41.92 -12.30 -33.97
#